data_ba2416e9cf038459f4603832602e9689
#
_entry.id   ba2416e9cf038459f4603832602e9689
#
_cell.length_a   1.000
_cell.length_b   1.000
_cell.length_c   1.000
_cell.angle_alpha   90.00
_cell.angle_beta   90.00
_cell.angle_gamma   90.00
#
_symmetry.space_group_name_H-M   'P 1'
#
loop_
_entity.id
_entity.type
_entity.pdbx_description
1 polymer ?
#
loop_
_entity_poly.entity_id
_entity_poly.type
_entity_poly.pdbx_seq_one_letter_code
_entity_poly.pdbx_strand_id
1 'polypeptide(L)'
;MGISWYYNWGEEAYDNQDEVNSELEFVPMIWNDAGNVSERLKSLKEKGYDKVLSFNEPDYDQEANMSVDLASSYNQDFHSSGLRVGSPAVSESTVKENGWFENYWNRLEIKDDFIAVHNYPGYVGLDSEEYTPKKAAESFLKYMNDIYDCYQKTYLGNRNLQ
;
A
#
# COMPACT_ATOMS: atom_id res chain seq x y z
N MET A 1 14.00 -11.16 -15.34
CA MET A 1 12.73 -10.76 -14.70
C MET A 1 12.84 -9.29 -14.38
N GLY A 2 11.85 -8.47 -14.77
CA GLY A 2 11.92 -7.02 -14.58
C GLY A 2 11.37 -6.60 -13.22
N ILE A 3 12.02 -7.02 -12.13
CA ILE A 3 11.75 -6.46 -10.79
C ILE A 3 12.58 -5.20 -10.68
N SER A 4 11.95 -4.07 -10.28
CA SER A 4 12.60 -2.77 -10.16
C SER A 4 12.67 -2.25 -8.72
N TRP A 5 11.87 -2.82 -7.81
CA TRP A 5 11.82 -2.40 -6.42
C TRP A 5 11.39 -3.55 -5.50
N TYR A 6 11.64 -3.41 -4.20
CA TYR A 6 11.22 -4.34 -3.15
C TYR A 6 10.94 -3.61 -1.83
N TYR A 7 10.28 -4.28 -0.91
CA TYR A 7 10.08 -3.85 0.48
C TYR A 7 10.24 -5.04 1.42
N ASN A 8 10.35 -4.79 2.71
CA ASN A 8 10.57 -5.82 3.73
C ASN A 8 9.76 -5.57 5.02
N TRP A 9 8.65 -4.87 4.93
CA TRP A 9 7.79 -4.45 6.05
C TRP A 9 8.46 -3.53 7.07
N GLY A 10 9.66 -3.03 6.80
CA GLY A 10 10.44 -2.17 7.69
C GLY A 10 10.87 -0.87 7.03
N GLU A 11 11.55 -0.06 7.81
CA GLU A 11 12.07 1.26 7.41
C GLU A 11 13.50 1.21 6.89
N GLU A 12 14.19 0.09 7.06
CA GLU A 12 15.58 -0.11 6.66
C GLU A 12 15.69 -1.26 5.65
N ALA A 13 16.51 -1.06 4.63
CA ALA A 13 16.88 -2.15 3.73
C ALA A 13 17.67 -3.23 4.49
N TYR A 14 17.73 -4.43 3.95
CA TYR A 14 18.59 -5.48 4.53
C TYR A 14 20.06 -5.08 4.47
N ASP A 15 20.83 -5.41 5.53
CA ASP A 15 22.26 -5.10 5.64
C ASP A 15 23.13 -5.79 4.55
N ASN A 16 22.64 -6.88 3.98
CA ASN A 16 23.31 -7.65 2.93
C ASN A 16 22.96 -7.19 1.51
N GLN A 17 22.91 -5.87 1.28
CA GLN A 17 22.61 -5.29 -0.03
C GLN A 17 23.50 -5.82 -1.17
N ASP A 18 24.68 -6.35 -0.85
CA ASP A 18 25.57 -7.00 -1.83
C ASP A 18 24.96 -8.27 -2.45
N GLU A 19 23.98 -8.90 -1.77
CA GLU A 19 23.26 -10.08 -2.26
C GLU A 19 21.93 -9.70 -2.95
N VAL A 20 21.36 -8.54 -2.61
CA VAL A 20 20.21 -7.96 -3.30
C VAL A 20 20.77 -7.06 -4.40
N ASN A 21 20.42 -7.34 -5.64
CA ASN A 21 20.86 -6.57 -6.80
C ASN A 21 20.81 -5.06 -6.50
N SER A 22 21.95 -4.38 -6.53
CA SER A 22 22.09 -2.94 -6.24
C SER A 22 21.26 -2.03 -7.16
N GLU A 23 20.67 -2.60 -8.21
CA GLU A 23 19.75 -1.90 -9.13
C GLU A 23 18.28 -1.88 -8.62
N LEU A 24 17.96 -2.64 -7.53
CA LEU A 24 16.61 -2.67 -6.98
C LEU A 24 16.41 -1.53 -5.99
N GLU A 25 15.37 -0.75 -6.21
CA GLU A 25 14.95 0.29 -5.28
C GLU A 25 14.30 -0.33 -4.03
N PHE A 26 14.80 -0.01 -2.84
CA PHE A 26 14.10 -0.31 -1.60
C PHE A 26 13.05 0.75 -1.30
N VAL A 27 11.83 0.32 -1.01
CA VAL A 27 10.73 1.22 -0.59
C VAL A 27 10.42 0.94 0.89
N PRO A 28 10.72 1.88 1.80
CA PRO A 28 10.45 1.71 3.23
C PRO A 28 8.95 1.70 3.52
N MET A 29 8.58 1.08 4.64
CA MET A 29 7.21 1.02 5.13
C MET A 29 7.10 1.54 6.56
N ILE A 30 6.14 2.42 6.82
CA ILE A 30 5.65 2.73 8.16
C ILE A 30 4.58 1.70 8.52
N TRP A 31 5.00 0.58 9.11
CA TRP A 31 4.15 -0.58 9.32
C TRP A 31 2.91 -0.30 10.18
N ASN A 32 3.07 0.51 11.25
CA ASN A 32 2.01 0.95 12.17
C ASN A 32 2.34 2.32 12.76
N ASP A 33 1.47 2.83 13.63
CA ASP A 33 1.61 4.12 14.32
C ASP A 33 2.48 4.09 15.57
N ALA A 34 3.22 3.02 15.84
CA ALA A 34 4.12 2.96 17.00
C ALA A 34 5.19 4.06 16.92
N GLY A 35 5.38 4.74 18.05
CA GLY A 35 6.32 5.87 18.13
C GLY A 35 5.79 7.14 17.43
N ASN A 36 6.71 7.98 16.99
CA ASN A 36 6.38 9.24 16.32
C ASN A 36 6.45 9.08 14.81
N VAL A 37 5.29 8.95 14.16
CA VAL A 37 5.18 8.76 12.70
C VAL A 37 5.85 9.91 11.94
N SER A 38 5.65 11.17 12.35
CA SER A 38 6.22 12.34 11.66
C SER A 38 7.76 12.34 11.74
N GLU A 39 8.37 11.95 12.86
CA GLU A 39 9.83 11.85 12.99
C GLU A 39 10.39 10.71 12.15
N ARG A 40 9.70 9.57 12.10
CA ARG A 40 10.07 8.43 11.25
C ARG A 40 10.05 8.83 9.78
N LEU A 41 8.97 9.47 9.31
CA LEU A 41 8.86 9.98 7.94
C LEU A 41 9.98 10.99 7.61
N LYS A 42 10.27 11.93 8.52
CA LYS A 42 11.37 12.87 8.36
C LYS A 42 12.70 12.14 8.22
N SER A 43 12.97 11.15 9.06
CA SER A 43 14.18 10.33 8.99
C SER A 43 14.31 9.62 7.64
N LEU A 44 13.23 9.06 7.11
CA LEU A 44 13.23 8.42 5.79
C LEU A 44 13.58 9.43 4.68
N LYS A 45 13.02 10.64 4.75
CA LYS A 45 13.34 11.70 3.79
C LYS A 45 14.81 12.12 3.86
N GLU A 46 15.37 12.28 5.06
CA GLU A 46 16.76 12.62 5.30
C GLU A 46 17.73 11.54 4.80
N LYS A 47 17.32 10.25 4.82
CA LYS A 47 18.06 9.12 4.24
C LYS A 47 18.03 9.09 2.71
N GLY A 48 17.26 9.96 2.07
CA GLY A 48 17.19 10.10 0.62
C GLY A 48 16.12 9.25 -0.06
N TYR A 49 15.22 8.63 0.69
CA TYR A 49 14.06 7.96 0.09
C TYR A 49 13.12 8.99 -0.55
N ASP A 50 12.43 8.60 -1.61
CA ASP A 50 11.43 9.42 -2.31
C ASP A 50 10.02 8.84 -2.25
N LYS A 51 9.88 7.61 -1.76
CA LYS A 51 8.59 6.92 -1.57
C LYS A 51 8.52 6.27 -0.18
N VAL A 52 7.30 6.04 0.28
CA VAL A 52 7.02 5.28 1.50
C VAL A 52 5.71 4.51 1.34
N LEU A 53 5.67 3.28 1.81
CA LEU A 53 4.44 2.53 2.03
C LEU A 53 3.88 2.90 3.40
N SER A 54 2.58 3.10 3.50
CA SER A 54 1.93 3.32 4.77
C SER A 54 1.49 1.99 5.42
N PHE A 55 0.59 2.03 6.37
CA PHE A 55 0.25 0.98 7.31
C PHE A 55 -0.06 -0.38 6.69
N ASN A 56 0.44 -1.45 7.34
CA ASN A 56 0.25 -2.82 6.90
C ASN A 56 -1.03 -3.43 7.49
N GLU A 57 -1.95 -3.84 6.64
CA GLU A 57 -3.21 -4.51 7.01
C GLU A 57 -3.89 -3.88 8.24
N PRO A 58 -4.20 -2.58 8.20
CA PRO A 58 -4.78 -1.89 9.35
C PRO A 58 -6.18 -2.39 9.72
N ASP A 59 -6.84 -3.08 8.82
CA ASP A 59 -8.14 -3.74 8.98
C ASP A 59 -8.05 -5.10 9.71
N TYR A 60 -6.84 -5.58 10.02
CA TYR A 60 -6.62 -6.88 10.64
C TYR A 60 -6.04 -6.74 12.06
N ASP A 61 -6.66 -7.43 13.03
CA ASP A 61 -6.36 -7.30 14.45
C ASP A 61 -4.98 -7.86 14.87
N GLN A 62 -4.37 -8.71 14.03
CA GLN A 62 -3.04 -9.27 14.26
C GLN A 62 -1.92 -8.51 13.53
N GLU A 63 -2.27 -7.46 12.80
CA GLU A 63 -1.36 -6.61 12.04
C GLU A 63 -1.37 -5.17 12.59
N ALA A 64 -1.35 -4.13 11.77
CA ALA A 64 -1.32 -2.77 12.28
C ALA A 64 -2.54 -2.39 13.12
N ASN A 65 -3.68 -3.06 12.93
CA ASN A 65 -4.89 -2.94 13.76
C ASN A 65 -5.29 -1.50 14.05
N MET A 66 -5.60 -0.75 13.02
CA MET A 66 -5.94 0.66 13.11
C MET A 66 -7.36 0.94 12.64
N SER A 67 -8.07 1.79 13.36
CA SER A 67 -9.34 2.30 12.84
C SER A 67 -9.11 3.21 11.63
N VAL A 68 -10.13 3.33 10.79
CA VAL A 68 -10.12 4.28 9.66
C VAL A 68 -9.82 5.70 10.14
N ASP A 69 -10.43 6.13 11.28
CA ASP A 69 -10.25 7.47 11.84
C ASP A 69 -8.78 7.71 12.25
N LEU A 70 -8.17 6.73 12.90
CA LEU A 70 -6.77 6.83 13.32
C LEU A 70 -5.83 6.85 12.10
N ALA A 71 -5.98 5.92 11.18
CA ALA A 71 -5.11 5.85 10.00
C ALA A 71 -5.23 7.12 9.13
N SER A 72 -6.45 7.61 8.89
CA SER A 72 -6.64 8.83 8.11
C SER A 72 -6.15 10.10 8.81
N SER A 73 -6.07 10.11 10.14
CA SER A 73 -5.52 11.27 10.88
C SER A 73 -4.05 11.54 10.59
N TYR A 74 -3.29 10.54 10.14
CA TYR A 74 -1.89 10.69 9.73
C TYR A 74 -1.70 11.18 8.28
N ASN A 75 -2.77 11.35 7.52
CA ASN A 75 -2.70 11.77 6.11
C ASN A 75 -1.84 13.03 5.91
N GLN A 76 -2.03 14.05 6.76
CA GLN A 76 -1.24 15.28 6.69
C GLN A 76 0.24 15.04 7.00
N ASP A 77 0.58 14.18 7.96
CA ASP A 77 1.97 13.86 8.30
C ASP A 77 2.69 13.21 7.13
N PHE A 78 2.07 12.20 6.51
CA PHE A 78 2.61 11.53 5.34
C PHE A 78 2.87 12.52 4.19
N HIS A 79 1.89 13.33 3.80
CA HIS A 79 2.03 14.27 2.67
C HIS A 79 2.97 15.44 2.96
N SER A 80 3.07 15.89 4.23
CA SER A 80 4.03 16.94 4.63
C SER A 80 5.49 16.46 4.63
N SER A 81 5.73 15.16 4.61
CA SER A 81 7.09 14.58 4.58
C SER A 81 7.83 14.86 3.28
N GLY A 82 7.13 15.15 2.20
CA GLY A 82 7.68 15.29 0.85
C GLY A 82 8.08 13.95 0.20
N LEU A 83 7.62 12.83 0.78
CA LEU A 83 7.69 11.50 0.16
C LEU A 83 6.44 11.26 -0.68
N ARG A 84 6.56 10.46 -1.73
CA ARG A 84 5.39 9.90 -2.42
C ARG A 84 4.79 8.80 -1.57
N VAL A 85 3.51 8.90 -1.32
CA VAL A 85 2.80 8.07 -0.34
C VAL A 85 2.04 6.94 -1.02
N GLY A 86 2.36 5.71 -0.64
CA GLY A 86 1.53 4.54 -0.92
C GLY A 86 0.47 4.36 0.16
N SER A 87 -0.76 4.07 -0.25
CA SER A 87 -1.85 3.83 0.69
C SER A 87 -1.57 2.67 1.64
N PRO A 88 -2.30 2.55 2.75
CA PRO A 88 -2.37 1.30 3.49
C PRO A 88 -2.76 0.14 2.57
N ALA A 89 -2.11 -1.02 2.75
CA ALA A 89 -2.48 -2.26 2.07
C ALA A 89 -3.35 -3.08 3.00
N VAL A 90 -4.64 -3.21 2.69
CA VAL A 90 -5.62 -3.91 3.53
C VAL A 90 -5.59 -5.42 3.32
N SER A 91 -5.95 -6.19 4.36
CA SER A 91 -6.08 -7.65 4.32
C SER A 91 -7.33 -8.10 3.55
N GLU A 92 -8.41 -7.32 3.65
CA GLU A 92 -9.63 -7.55 2.87
C GLU A 92 -9.50 -7.03 1.43
N SER A 93 -10.51 -7.28 0.62
CA SER A 93 -10.52 -6.73 -0.74
C SER A 93 -10.56 -5.19 -0.71
N THR A 94 -9.60 -4.55 -1.38
CA THR A 94 -9.52 -3.08 -1.52
C THR A 94 -10.79 -2.47 -2.16
N VAL A 95 -11.50 -3.24 -2.99
CA VAL A 95 -12.75 -2.82 -3.65
C VAL A 95 -14.01 -3.30 -2.91
N LYS A 96 -13.89 -3.72 -1.66
CA LYS A 96 -15.03 -4.12 -0.83
C LYS A 96 -15.90 -2.90 -0.52
N GLU A 97 -17.16 -2.96 -0.92
CA GLU A 97 -18.15 -1.92 -0.67
C GLU A 97 -18.34 -1.71 0.85
N ASN A 98 -18.31 -0.47 1.29
CA ASN A 98 -18.30 -0.07 2.70
C ASN A 98 -17.18 -0.73 3.53
N GLY A 99 -16.13 -1.24 2.85
CA GLY A 99 -14.95 -1.82 3.49
C GLY A 99 -14.05 -0.78 4.12
N TRP A 100 -13.02 -1.26 4.84
CA TRP A 100 -12.07 -0.39 5.53
C TRP A 100 -11.39 0.59 4.55
N PHE A 101 -10.94 0.09 3.39
CA PHE A 101 -10.19 0.92 2.42
C PHE A 101 -11.06 1.98 1.78
N GLU A 102 -12.30 1.67 1.38
CA GLU A 102 -13.21 2.65 0.81
C GLU A 102 -13.51 3.78 1.82
N ASN A 103 -13.76 3.42 3.08
CA ASN A 103 -13.99 4.38 4.14
C ASN A 103 -12.75 5.25 4.41
N TYR A 104 -11.54 4.67 4.40
CA TYR A 104 -10.29 5.41 4.51
C TYR A 104 -10.12 6.37 3.34
N TRP A 105 -10.20 5.88 2.11
CA TRP A 105 -10.03 6.67 0.90
C TRP A 105 -10.98 7.86 0.83
N ASN A 106 -12.23 7.66 1.21
CA ASN A 106 -13.24 8.73 1.20
C ASN A 106 -12.99 9.83 2.26
N ARG A 107 -12.26 9.53 3.34
CA ARG A 107 -11.90 10.52 4.37
C ARG A 107 -10.70 11.38 4.02
N LEU A 108 -9.84 10.92 3.13
CA LEU A 108 -8.62 11.62 2.82
C LEU A 108 -8.90 12.98 2.16
N GLU A 109 -8.32 14.03 2.72
CA GLU A 109 -8.29 15.36 2.09
C GLU A 109 -7.34 15.37 0.91
N ILE A 110 -6.16 14.77 1.07
CA ILE A 110 -5.15 14.57 0.02
C ILE A 110 -5.08 13.08 -0.27
N LYS A 111 -5.35 12.69 -1.51
CA LYS A 111 -5.28 11.27 -1.90
C LYS A 111 -3.83 10.82 -1.95
N ASP A 112 -3.60 9.58 -1.49
CA ASP A 112 -2.29 8.96 -1.60
C ASP A 112 -1.84 8.88 -3.07
N ASP A 113 -0.53 8.93 -3.30
CA ASP A 113 0.04 9.02 -4.65
C ASP A 113 -0.11 7.72 -5.46
N PHE A 114 -0.19 6.59 -4.76
CA PHE A 114 -0.47 5.28 -5.35
C PHE A 114 -1.16 4.36 -4.35
N ILE A 115 -1.89 3.38 -4.86
CA ILE A 115 -2.59 2.39 -4.03
C ILE A 115 -1.71 1.16 -3.90
N ALA A 116 -1.33 0.83 -2.66
CA ALA A 116 -0.71 -0.44 -2.30
C ALA A 116 -1.81 -1.48 -2.01
N VAL A 117 -1.60 -2.71 -2.46
CA VAL A 117 -2.61 -3.77 -2.30
C VAL A 117 -1.96 -5.08 -1.89
N HIS A 118 -2.66 -5.81 -1.03
CA HIS A 118 -2.41 -7.23 -0.84
C HIS A 118 -3.38 -8.04 -1.68
N ASN A 119 -2.88 -9.08 -2.28
CA ASN A 119 -3.71 -10.03 -3.02
C ASN A 119 -3.13 -11.43 -2.84
N TYR A 120 -3.94 -12.33 -2.29
CA TYR A 120 -3.58 -13.71 -2.01
C TYR A 120 -4.33 -14.68 -2.95
N PRO A 121 -4.07 -14.61 -4.27
CA PRO A 121 -4.76 -15.47 -5.23
C PRO A 121 -4.36 -16.93 -4.98
N GLY A 122 -5.25 -17.75 -4.50
CA GLY A 122 -5.01 -19.16 -4.28
C GLY A 122 -4.85 -19.60 -2.83
N TYR A 123 -5.00 -18.71 -1.87
CA TYR A 123 -5.08 -19.13 -0.46
C TYR A 123 -6.33 -19.98 -0.18
N VAL A 124 -7.37 -19.77 -0.95
CA VAL A 124 -8.59 -20.60 -0.92
C VAL A 124 -8.51 -21.64 -2.03
N GLY A 125 -7.97 -22.84 -1.72
CA GLY A 125 -8.04 -24.00 -2.60
C GLY A 125 -6.79 -24.30 -3.44
N LEU A 126 -5.60 -24.04 -2.94
CA LEU A 126 -4.33 -24.49 -3.56
C LEU A 126 -4.32 -26.00 -3.86
N ASP A 127 -5.14 -26.79 -3.15
CA ASP A 127 -5.30 -28.23 -3.36
C ASP A 127 -6.39 -28.58 -4.37
N SER A 128 -7.05 -27.60 -4.99
CA SER A 128 -8.04 -27.88 -6.03
C SER A 128 -7.39 -27.96 -7.41
N GLU A 129 -7.65 -29.05 -8.15
CA GLU A 129 -7.24 -29.20 -9.56
C GLU A 129 -7.77 -28.06 -10.46
N GLU A 130 -8.65 -27.23 -9.94
CA GLU A 130 -9.24 -26.09 -10.65
C GLU A 130 -8.39 -24.82 -10.62
N TYR A 131 -7.42 -24.69 -9.67
CA TYR A 131 -6.61 -23.47 -9.53
C TYR A 131 -5.30 -23.56 -10.31
N THR A 132 -5.27 -22.97 -11.48
CA THR A 132 -4.09 -22.95 -12.36
C THR A 132 -3.37 -21.60 -12.31
N PRO A 133 -2.06 -21.54 -12.62
CA PRO A 133 -1.33 -20.25 -12.72
C PRO A 133 -2.00 -19.24 -13.66
N LYS A 134 -2.67 -19.72 -14.69
CA LYS A 134 -3.43 -18.87 -15.62
C LYS A 134 -4.63 -18.23 -14.93
N LYS A 135 -5.43 -19.03 -14.20
CA LYS A 135 -6.59 -18.51 -13.43
C LYS A 135 -6.16 -17.53 -12.35
N ALA A 136 -5.00 -17.77 -11.68
CA ALA A 136 -4.43 -16.85 -10.72
C ALA A 136 -4.09 -15.50 -11.36
N ALA A 137 -3.44 -15.52 -12.51
CA ALA A 137 -3.10 -14.31 -13.25
C ALA A 137 -4.34 -13.56 -13.74
N GLU A 138 -5.34 -14.27 -14.26
CA GLU A 138 -6.62 -13.68 -14.69
C GLU A 138 -7.37 -13.03 -13.52
N SER A 139 -7.41 -13.70 -12.36
CA SER A 139 -8.01 -13.16 -11.14
C SER A 139 -7.29 -11.91 -10.64
N PHE A 140 -5.95 -11.93 -10.63
CA PHE A 140 -5.14 -10.77 -10.25
C PHE A 140 -5.38 -9.59 -11.20
N LEU A 141 -5.36 -9.81 -12.51
CA LEU A 141 -5.60 -8.77 -13.50
C LEU A 141 -7.01 -8.17 -13.36
N LYS A 142 -8.01 -9.03 -13.12
CA LYS A 142 -9.37 -8.54 -12.84
C LYS A 142 -9.38 -7.64 -11.61
N TYR A 143 -8.78 -8.08 -10.52
CA TYR A 143 -8.72 -7.30 -9.27
C TYR A 143 -8.03 -5.94 -9.47
N MET A 144 -6.92 -5.89 -10.20
CA MET A 144 -6.24 -4.64 -10.51
C MET A 144 -7.10 -3.70 -11.37
N ASN A 145 -7.87 -4.23 -12.31
CA ASN A 145 -8.82 -3.44 -13.11
C ASN A 145 -9.98 -2.92 -12.25
N ASP A 146 -10.51 -3.75 -11.35
CA ASP A 146 -11.58 -3.33 -10.43
C ASP A 146 -11.10 -2.16 -9.53
N ILE A 147 -9.88 -2.22 -8.99
CA ILE A 147 -9.27 -1.13 -8.21
C ILE A 147 -9.10 0.13 -9.06
N TYR A 148 -8.58 -0.01 -10.27
CA TYR A 148 -8.43 1.11 -11.20
C TYR A 148 -9.78 1.77 -11.50
N ASP A 149 -10.80 0.98 -11.78
CA ASP A 149 -12.14 1.47 -12.07
C ASP A 149 -12.78 2.19 -10.88
N CYS A 150 -12.55 1.69 -9.65
CA CYS A 150 -13.10 2.29 -8.44
C CYS A 150 -12.42 3.61 -8.06
N TYR A 151 -11.08 3.66 -8.10
CA TYR A 151 -10.34 4.77 -7.46
C TYR A 151 -9.68 5.74 -8.45
N GLN A 152 -9.16 5.27 -9.57
CA GLN A 152 -8.51 6.13 -10.56
C GLN A 152 -9.52 6.98 -11.36
N LYS A 153 -10.66 6.43 -11.70
CA LYS A 153 -11.71 7.20 -12.41
C LYS A 153 -12.25 8.34 -11.55
N THR A 154 -12.39 8.11 -10.25
CA THR A 154 -12.82 9.15 -9.30
C THR A 154 -11.81 10.29 -9.24
N TYR A 155 -10.51 9.96 -9.21
CA TYR A 155 -9.45 10.96 -9.17
C TYR A 155 -9.33 11.78 -10.46
N LEU A 156 -9.48 11.14 -11.63
CA LEU A 156 -9.47 11.83 -12.93
C LEU A 156 -10.71 12.71 -13.14
N GLY A 157 -11.86 12.29 -12.62
CA GLY A 157 -13.10 13.08 -12.68
C GLY A 157 -12.99 14.40 -11.91
N ASN A 158 -12.28 14.43 -10.81
CA ASN A 158 -12.08 15.64 -10.00
C ASN A 158 -11.04 16.62 -10.58
N ARG A 159 -10.16 16.18 -11.46
CA ARG A 159 -9.19 17.07 -12.14
C ARG A 159 -9.81 17.98 -13.22
N ASN A 160 -10.99 17.63 -13.71
CA ASN A 160 -11.67 18.40 -14.76
C ASN A 160 -12.58 19.52 -14.19
N LEU A 161 -12.51 19.81 -12.90
CA LEU A 161 -13.29 20.85 -12.22
C LEU A 161 -12.43 22.02 -11.70
N GLN A 162 -11.23 22.20 -12.25
CA GLN A 162 -10.43 23.42 -12.02
C GLN A 162 -10.15 24.17 -13.31
#